data_426d3b3862fe0f94e63fdf4b66c95dea
#
_entry.id   426d3b3862fe0f94e63fdf4b66c95dea
#
_cell.length_a   1.000
_cell.length_b   1.000
_cell.length_c   1.000
_cell.angle_alpha   90.00
_cell.angle_beta   90.00
_cell.angle_gamma   90.00
#
_symmetry.space_group_name_H-M   'P 1'
#
loop_
_entity.id
_entity.type
_entity.pdbx_description
1 polymer ?
#
loop_
_entity_poly.entity_id
_entity_poly.type
_entity_poly.pdbx_seq_one_letter_code
_entity_poly.pdbx_strand_id
1 'polypeptide(L)'
;MKTSNWKFMTMALAASMTLFTACTDNNEPGNGDGGEDDKYELTKDIESDTELEAGKTYTLSGGIHVKNGATLKIPAGVTIIAKHDDVVDYILIEQGAKIDAQGTASNPIVMTSEKKEPGAWGGIHICGYAHTNAEGGTGSSEIGGASYGGNNDADNSGTLRYVRVEYTGFAFDEEHEANGITFYGVGNGTTVEYCQAYMGSDDGFEWFGGSVNVKYLVSTDCSDDSFDWTEGWNGKA
;
A
#
# COMPACT_ATOMS: atom_id res chain seq x y z
N MET A 1 -9.50 10.88 69.22
CA MET A 1 -9.56 9.83 68.19
C MET A 1 -10.93 9.85 67.59
N LYS A 2 -11.09 10.31 66.36
CA LYS A 2 -12.39 10.39 65.67
C LYS A 2 -12.35 9.41 64.49
N THR A 3 -13.18 8.38 64.54
CA THR A 3 -13.42 7.41 63.48
C THR A 3 -14.44 7.96 62.52
N SER A 4 -14.07 8.04 61.24
CA SER A 4 -14.96 8.46 60.16
C SER A 4 -15.52 7.23 59.47
N ASN A 5 -16.84 7.08 59.51
CA ASN A 5 -17.59 6.04 58.81
C ASN A 5 -17.89 6.47 57.38
N TRP A 6 -17.37 5.70 56.39
CA TRP A 6 -17.76 5.86 54.98
C TRP A 6 -18.88 4.87 54.65
N LYS A 7 -20.04 5.40 54.32
CA LYS A 7 -21.20 4.62 53.85
C LYS A 7 -21.06 4.33 52.37
N PHE A 8 -21.05 3.07 52.01
CA PHE A 8 -21.21 2.60 50.63
C PHE A 8 -22.68 2.76 50.21
N MET A 9 -22.90 3.46 49.08
CA MET A 9 -24.20 3.63 48.47
C MET A 9 -24.25 2.66 47.27
N THR A 10 -24.99 1.55 47.44
CA THR A 10 -25.28 0.60 46.36
C THR A 10 -26.40 1.12 45.47
N MET A 11 -26.10 1.34 44.19
CA MET A 11 -27.08 1.71 43.18
C MET A 11 -27.51 0.46 42.42
N ALA A 12 -28.77 0.05 42.62
CA ALA A 12 -29.38 -1.06 41.90
C ALA A 12 -29.81 -0.62 40.51
N LEU A 13 -29.28 -1.30 39.48
CA LEU A 13 -29.69 -1.11 38.10
C LEU A 13 -30.78 -2.11 37.75
N ALA A 14 -31.99 -1.64 37.49
CA ALA A 14 -33.10 -2.47 37.03
C ALA A 14 -32.98 -2.75 35.55
N ALA A 15 -32.83 -4.01 35.15
CA ALA A 15 -32.89 -4.47 33.77
C ALA A 15 -34.34 -4.71 33.36
N SER A 16 -34.85 -3.95 32.41
CA SER A 16 -36.13 -4.19 31.75
C SER A 16 -35.91 -5.13 30.54
N MET A 17 -36.39 -6.38 30.68
CA MET A 17 -36.55 -7.31 29.58
C MET A 17 -37.78 -6.96 28.76
N THR A 18 -37.63 -6.58 27.50
CA THR A 18 -38.72 -6.56 26.51
C THR A 18 -38.64 -7.84 25.68
N LEU A 19 -39.67 -8.66 25.82
CA LEU A 19 -39.94 -9.82 24.97
C LEU A 19 -40.46 -9.34 23.61
N PHE A 20 -39.75 -9.69 22.53
CA PHE A 20 -40.33 -9.63 21.19
C PHE A 20 -40.75 -11.01 20.74
N THR A 21 -42.05 -11.13 20.46
CA THR A 21 -42.68 -12.29 19.83
C THR A 21 -42.27 -12.37 18.36
N ALA A 22 -41.85 -13.55 17.95
CA ALA A 22 -41.61 -13.90 16.57
C ALA A 22 -42.91 -14.02 15.78
N CYS A 23 -43.04 -13.31 14.68
CA CYS A 23 -43.96 -13.66 13.61
C CYS A 23 -43.12 -14.16 12.41
N THR A 24 -43.35 -15.43 12.08
CA THR A 24 -42.87 -16.04 10.85
C THR A 24 -43.79 -15.63 9.71
N ASP A 25 -43.21 -14.98 8.68
CA ASP A 25 -43.82 -14.96 7.35
C ASP A 25 -42.75 -15.29 6.30
N ASN A 26 -42.94 -16.43 5.64
CA ASN A 26 -42.17 -16.89 4.51
C ASN A 26 -42.60 -16.09 3.27
N ASN A 27 -41.64 -15.32 2.71
CA ASN A 27 -41.64 -14.99 1.29
C ASN A 27 -40.23 -14.56 0.89
N GLU A 28 -39.51 -15.42 0.19
CA GLU A 28 -38.34 -15.01 -0.59
C GLU A 28 -38.79 -14.19 -1.80
N PRO A 29 -38.00 -13.17 -2.16
CA PRO A 29 -37.24 -13.24 -3.39
C PRO A 29 -35.78 -12.85 -3.17
N GLY A 30 -34.90 -13.65 -3.74
CA GLY A 30 -33.47 -13.43 -3.70
C GLY A 30 -33.08 -12.01 -4.11
N ASN A 31 -32.41 -11.34 -3.18
CA ASN A 31 -31.65 -10.15 -3.43
C ASN A 31 -30.23 -10.47 -3.04
N GLY A 32 -29.32 -10.43 -4.01
CA GLY A 32 -27.91 -10.61 -3.75
C GLY A 32 -27.44 -9.54 -2.76
N ASP A 33 -27.15 -9.96 -1.56
CA ASP A 33 -26.46 -9.19 -0.56
C ASP A 33 -25.00 -9.09 -1.01
N GLY A 34 -24.64 -7.99 -1.65
CA GLY A 34 -23.26 -7.56 -1.77
C GLY A 34 -22.79 -7.19 -0.36
N GLY A 35 -22.09 -8.13 0.28
CA GLY A 35 -21.75 -8.03 1.71
C GLY A 35 -20.87 -6.81 2.00
N GLU A 36 -20.88 -6.39 3.25
CA GLU A 36 -19.96 -5.36 3.79
C GLU A 36 -18.48 -5.70 3.53
N ASP A 37 -18.16 -6.95 3.20
CA ASP A 37 -16.80 -7.41 2.91
C ASP A 37 -16.26 -6.84 1.59
N ASP A 38 -17.09 -6.68 0.54
CA ASP A 38 -16.65 -6.13 -0.77
C ASP A 38 -16.20 -4.67 -0.69
N LYS A 39 -16.56 -3.94 0.35
CA LYS A 39 -16.24 -2.52 0.53
C LYS A 39 -14.73 -2.28 0.79
N TYR A 40 -14.05 -3.24 1.33
CA TYR A 40 -12.65 -3.16 1.69
C TYR A 40 -11.76 -4.03 0.82
N GLU A 41 -12.14 -4.21 -0.45
CA GLU A 41 -11.35 -4.92 -1.44
C GLU A 41 -10.77 -3.98 -2.51
N LEU A 42 -9.51 -4.20 -2.86
CA LEU A 42 -8.80 -3.58 -3.98
C LEU A 42 -8.62 -4.67 -5.05
N THR A 43 -9.55 -4.70 -6.00
CA THR A 43 -9.62 -5.75 -7.05
C THR A 43 -9.72 -5.18 -8.46
N LYS A 44 -9.66 -3.86 -8.60
CA LYS A 44 -9.80 -3.15 -9.89
C LYS A 44 -8.87 -1.97 -9.97
N ASP A 45 -8.48 -1.63 -11.18
CA ASP A 45 -7.73 -0.42 -11.46
C ASP A 45 -8.44 0.83 -10.92
N ILE A 46 -7.64 1.79 -10.47
CA ILE A 46 -8.07 3.06 -9.92
C ILE A 46 -7.90 4.13 -11.01
N GLU A 47 -9.01 4.55 -11.60
CA GLU A 47 -9.05 5.50 -12.73
C GLU A 47 -9.57 6.90 -12.34
N SER A 48 -9.89 7.10 -11.08
CA SER A 48 -10.30 8.39 -10.49
C SER A 48 -9.81 8.47 -9.06
N ASP A 49 -9.70 9.69 -8.53
CA ASP A 49 -9.25 9.91 -7.16
C ASP A 49 -10.04 9.05 -6.18
N THR A 50 -9.31 8.23 -5.42
CA THR A 50 -9.87 7.27 -4.48
C THR A 50 -9.19 7.42 -3.13
N GLU A 51 -9.97 7.60 -2.06
CA GLU A 51 -9.48 7.67 -0.69
C GLU A 51 -9.95 6.43 0.08
N LEU A 52 -9.01 5.72 0.69
CA LEU A 52 -9.30 4.61 1.59
C LEU A 52 -9.75 5.13 2.97
N GLU A 53 -10.50 4.33 3.72
CA GLU A 53 -10.93 4.71 5.07
C GLU A 53 -9.80 4.48 6.10
N ALA A 54 -9.52 5.50 6.90
CA ALA A 54 -8.44 5.45 7.90
C ALA A 54 -8.62 4.29 8.90
N GLY A 55 -7.53 3.61 9.22
CA GLY A 55 -7.49 2.53 10.21
C GLY A 55 -8.23 1.25 9.79
N LYS A 56 -8.60 1.11 8.52
CA LYS A 56 -9.23 -0.10 7.97
C LYS A 56 -8.21 -1.05 7.38
N THR A 57 -8.62 -2.31 7.27
CA THR A 57 -7.87 -3.34 6.56
C THR A 57 -8.54 -3.58 5.22
N TYR A 58 -7.73 -3.54 4.15
CA TYR A 58 -8.14 -3.81 2.79
C TYR A 58 -7.48 -5.10 2.30
N THR A 59 -8.20 -5.87 1.51
CA THR A 59 -7.66 -7.01 0.80
C THR A 59 -7.27 -6.58 -0.62
N LEU A 60 -6.04 -6.87 -1.04
CA LEU A 60 -5.56 -6.67 -2.40
C LEU A 60 -5.65 -8.02 -3.13
N SER A 61 -6.26 -8.04 -4.31
CA SER A 61 -6.30 -9.22 -5.17
C SER A 61 -6.09 -8.83 -6.62
N GLY A 62 -4.97 -9.27 -7.16
CA GLY A 62 -4.47 -8.93 -8.48
C GLY A 62 -3.61 -7.67 -8.52
N GLY A 63 -3.00 -7.42 -9.69
CA GLY A 63 -2.26 -6.20 -9.97
C GLY A 63 -3.21 -5.01 -10.14
N ILE A 64 -3.08 -4.00 -9.28
CA ILE A 64 -3.89 -2.79 -9.32
C ILE A 64 -3.08 -1.65 -9.93
N HIS A 65 -3.58 -1.06 -11.01
CA HIS A 65 -3.01 0.12 -11.62
C HIS A 65 -3.76 1.39 -11.18
N VAL A 66 -3.03 2.37 -10.68
CA VAL A 66 -3.53 3.73 -10.50
C VAL A 66 -3.14 4.51 -11.74
N LYS A 67 -4.12 4.95 -12.53
CA LYS A 67 -3.89 5.48 -13.89
C LYS A 67 -4.80 6.65 -14.22
N ASN A 68 -4.70 7.18 -15.43
CA ASN A 68 -5.51 8.32 -15.91
C ASN A 68 -5.37 9.60 -15.06
N GLY A 69 -4.23 9.79 -14.37
CA GLY A 69 -4.00 10.94 -13.50
C GLY A 69 -4.70 10.86 -12.14
N ALA A 70 -5.27 9.71 -11.81
CA ALA A 70 -5.92 9.47 -10.52
C ALA A 70 -4.92 9.48 -9.35
N THR A 71 -5.41 9.79 -8.16
CA THR A 71 -4.67 9.69 -6.91
C THR A 71 -5.27 8.59 -6.03
N LEU A 72 -4.45 7.62 -5.63
CA LEU A 72 -4.76 6.70 -4.54
C LEU A 72 -4.30 7.30 -3.22
N LYS A 73 -5.27 7.69 -2.38
CA LYS A 73 -4.99 8.23 -1.05
C LYS A 73 -5.17 7.17 0.02
N ILE A 74 -4.10 6.95 0.79
CA ILE A 74 -4.04 5.92 1.85
C ILE A 74 -3.76 6.63 3.18
N PRO A 75 -4.78 6.81 4.03
CA PRO A 75 -4.63 7.47 5.33
C PRO A 75 -3.87 6.61 6.36
N ALA A 76 -3.45 7.26 7.44
CA ALA A 76 -2.74 6.63 8.55
C ALA A 76 -3.51 5.44 9.16
N GLY A 77 -2.77 4.39 9.49
CA GLY A 77 -3.28 3.18 10.13
C GLY A 77 -4.01 2.22 9.19
N VAL A 78 -4.06 2.50 7.89
CA VAL A 78 -4.57 1.54 6.90
C VAL A 78 -3.61 0.34 6.81
N THR A 79 -4.19 -0.85 6.73
CA THR A 79 -3.47 -2.08 6.40
C THR A 79 -3.98 -2.61 5.06
N ILE A 80 -3.08 -2.96 4.15
CA ILE A 80 -3.40 -3.64 2.89
C ILE A 80 -2.80 -5.03 2.95
N ILE A 81 -3.61 -6.06 2.71
CA ILE A 81 -3.19 -7.46 2.76
C ILE A 81 -3.36 -8.06 1.37
N ALA A 82 -2.26 -8.38 0.71
CA ALA A 82 -2.24 -9.13 -0.54
C ALA A 82 -2.73 -10.56 -0.30
N LYS A 83 -3.63 -11.04 -1.13
CA LYS A 83 -4.14 -12.41 -1.07
C LYS A 83 -3.03 -13.40 -1.42
N HIS A 84 -3.17 -14.61 -0.97
CA HIS A 84 -2.34 -15.72 -1.40
C HIS A 84 -3.18 -16.68 -2.25
N ASP A 85 -3.39 -16.29 -3.49
CA ASP A 85 -4.10 -17.06 -4.50
C ASP A 85 -3.22 -17.25 -5.77
N ASP A 86 -3.82 -17.67 -6.87
CA ASP A 86 -3.09 -17.91 -8.13
C ASP A 86 -2.85 -16.63 -8.95
N VAL A 87 -3.12 -15.45 -8.39
CA VAL A 87 -2.95 -14.15 -9.04
C VAL A 87 -1.85 -13.37 -8.33
N VAL A 88 -1.01 -12.68 -9.09
CA VAL A 88 0.05 -11.86 -8.51
C VAL A 88 -0.50 -10.51 -8.11
N ASP A 89 -0.36 -10.19 -6.83
CA ASP A 89 -0.80 -8.93 -6.25
C ASP A 89 0.32 -7.90 -6.29
N TYR A 90 0.03 -6.70 -6.75
CA TYR A 90 0.93 -5.54 -6.69
C TYR A 90 0.14 -4.23 -6.81
N ILE A 91 0.75 -3.12 -6.45
CA ILE A 91 0.22 -1.78 -6.67
C ILE A 91 1.17 -1.03 -7.60
N LEU A 92 0.68 -0.60 -8.77
CA LEU A 92 1.46 0.14 -9.74
C LEU A 92 0.84 1.51 -9.99
N ILE A 93 1.65 2.55 -9.81
CA ILE A 93 1.28 3.94 -10.07
C ILE A 93 1.83 4.30 -11.45
N GLU A 94 0.97 4.45 -12.45
CA GLU A 94 1.37 4.82 -13.80
C GLU A 94 1.79 6.29 -13.90
N GLN A 95 2.50 6.64 -14.95
CA GLN A 95 2.91 8.03 -15.21
C GLN A 95 1.73 9.00 -15.14
N GLY A 96 1.89 10.06 -14.36
CA GLY A 96 0.88 11.10 -14.17
C GLY A 96 -0.17 10.77 -13.10
N ALA A 97 -0.30 9.52 -12.70
CA ALA A 97 -1.08 9.15 -11.51
C ALA A 97 -0.25 9.37 -10.23
N LYS A 98 -0.88 9.25 -9.07
CA LYS A 98 -0.22 9.51 -7.78
C LYS A 98 -0.61 8.52 -6.70
N ILE A 99 0.32 8.31 -5.77
CA ILE A 99 0.04 7.71 -4.47
C ILE A 99 0.21 8.76 -3.38
N ASP A 100 -0.77 8.91 -2.50
CA ASP A 100 -0.71 9.78 -1.32
C ASP A 100 -0.90 8.92 -0.06
N ALA A 101 0.18 8.24 0.34
CA ALA A 101 0.21 7.33 1.47
C ALA A 101 0.91 7.99 2.65
N GLN A 102 0.13 8.57 3.56
CA GLN A 102 0.63 9.34 4.69
C GLN A 102 0.24 8.71 6.03
N GLY A 103 1.08 7.78 6.49
CA GLY A 103 1.03 7.25 7.84
C GLY A 103 1.63 8.22 8.86
N THR A 104 1.70 7.77 10.11
CA THR A 104 2.40 8.45 11.21
C THR A 104 3.24 7.46 12.00
N ALA A 105 4.17 7.94 12.83
CA ALA A 105 4.99 7.05 13.66
C ALA A 105 4.16 6.15 14.61
N SER A 106 2.98 6.63 15.06
CA SER A 106 2.08 5.85 15.93
C SER A 106 1.05 5.02 15.16
N ASN A 107 0.75 5.39 13.92
CA ASN A 107 -0.20 4.73 13.05
C ASN A 107 0.38 4.62 11.62
N PRO A 108 1.40 3.77 11.41
CA PRO A 108 1.98 3.57 10.08
C PRO A 108 0.94 2.92 9.14
N ILE A 109 1.19 3.06 7.85
CA ILE A 109 0.52 2.25 6.83
C ILE A 109 1.32 0.97 6.69
N VAL A 110 0.64 -0.18 6.69
CA VAL A 110 1.28 -1.50 6.51
C VAL A 110 0.70 -2.16 5.28
N MET A 111 1.57 -2.55 4.36
CA MET A 111 1.20 -3.35 3.20
C MET A 111 1.94 -4.69 3.29
N THR A 112 1.20 -5.77 3.30
CA THR A 112 1.71 -7.10 3.66
C THR A 112 0.95 -8.17 2.88
N SER A 113 1.24 -9.44 3.10
CA SER A 113 0.52 -10.56 2.48
C SER A 113 -0.12 -11.46 3.53
N GLU A 114 -1.14 -12.22 3.15
CA GLU A 114 -1.67 -13.32 3.96
C GLU A 114 -0.57 -14.35 4.26
N LYS A 115 0.24 -14.69 3.25
CA LYS A 115 1.42 -15.51 3.40
C LYS A 115 2.59 -14.67 3.91
N LYS A 116 3.00 -14.91 5.14
CA LYS A 116 4.10 -14.19 5.80
C LYS A 116 5.46 -14.80 5.44
N GLU A 117 5.77 -14.85 4.13
CA GLU A 117 7.01 -15.38 3.57
C GLU A 117 7.55 -14.44 2.49
N PRO A 118 8.87 -14.26 2.36
CA PRO A 118 9.47 -13.52 1.27
C PRO A 118 8.96 -14.00 -0.09
N GLY A 119 8.71 -13.06 -1.01
CA GLY A 119 8.21 -13.37 -2.36
C GLY A 119 6.69 -13.58 -2.45
N ALA A 120 5.94 -13.26 -1.38
CA ALA A 120 4.51 -13.54 -1.35
C ALA A 120 3.67 -12.61 -2.23
N TRP A 121 4.16 -11.41 -2.58
CA TRP A 121 3.47 -10.43 -3.43
C TRP A 121 4.46 -9.44 -4.09
N GLY A 122 3.98 -8.67 -5.02
CA GLY A 122 4.78 -7.85 -5.92
C GLY A 122 5.10 -6.43 -5.44
N GLY A 123 4.75 -6.01 -4.23
CA GLY A 123 5.15 -4.70 -3.72
C GLY A 123 4.48 -3.48 -4.37
N ILE A 124 5.19 -2.34 -4.33
CA ILE A 124 4.74 -1.05 -4.86
C ILE A 124 5.68 -0.59 -5.98
N HIS A 125 5.12 -0.24 -7.13
CA HIS A 125 5.83 0.26 -8.30
C HIS A 125 5.34 1.65 -8.67
N ILE A 126 6.24 2.62 -8.90
CA ILE A 126 5.88 4.01 -9.20
C ILE A 126 6.61 4.47 -10.45
N CYS A 127 5.87 4.85 -11.49
CA CYS A 127 6.38 5.33 -12.76
C CYS A 127 6.22 6.86 -12.86
N GLY A 128 7.35 7.57 -13.09
CA GLY A 128 7.39 9.02 -13.22
C GLY A 128 7.91 9.48 -14.57
N TYR A 129 7.94 10.80 -14.76
CA TYR A 129 8.39 11.47 -15.98
C TYR A 129 9.83 12.01 -15.90
N ALA A 130 10.61 11.68 -14.87
CA ALA A 130 11.99 12.11 -14.76
C ALA A 130 12.90 11.30 -15.70
N HIS A 131 14.15 11.71 -15.81
CA HIS A 131 15.09 11.11 -16.73
C HIS A 131 15.39 9.64 -16.44
N THR A 132 15.73 8.90 -17.47
CA THR A 132 16.42 7.62 -17.42
C THR A 132 17.48 7.57 -18.51
N ASN A 133 18.56 6.82 -18.33
CA ASN A 133 19.56 6.57 -19.35
C ASN A 133 19.27 5.32 -20.18
N ALA A 134 18.10 4.71 -20.01
CA ALA A 134 17.60 3.68 -20.91
C ALA A 134 17.54 4.20 -22.35
N GLU A 135 17.65 3.31 -23.34
CA GLU A 135 17.63 3.69 -24.76
C GLU A 135 16.37 4.49 -25.12
N GLY A 136 16.53 5.66 -25.68
CA GLY A 136 15.42 6.57 -26.00
C GLY A 136 14.90 7.40 -24.84
N GLY A 137 15.46 7.29 -23.63
CA GLY A 137 15.07 8.07 -22.46
C GLY A 137 13.73 7.67 -21.85
N THR A 138 13.24 6.47 -22.16
CA THR A 138 12.00 5.88 -21.62
C THR A 138 12.18 4.37 -21.47
N GLY A 139 11.41 3.77 -20.58
CA GLY A 139 11.41 2.32 -20.33
C GLY A 139 9.99 1.79 -20.06
N SER A 140 9.93 0.50 -19.79
CA SER A 140 8.74 -0.19 -19.31
C SER A 140 9.05 -0.83 -17.97
N SER A 141 8.18 -0.64 -16.97
CA SER A 141 8.37 -1.26 -15.68
C SER A 141 8.40 -2.78 -15.81
N GLU A 142 9.23 -3.43 -15.01
CA GLU A 142 9.37 -4.90 -14.98
C GLU A 142 8.05 -5.58 -14.65
N ILE A 143 7.29 -4.96 -13.76
CA ILE A 143 5.99 -5.44 -13.32
C ILE A 143 4.91 -4.54 -13.92
N GLY A 144 3.87 -5.17 -14.48
CA GLY A 144 2.70 -4.48 -15.04
C GLY A 144 2.93 -3.77 -16.38
N GLY A 145 4.18 -3.65 -16.85
CA GLY A 145 4.51 -3.14 -18.19
C GLY A 145 4.14 -1.68 -18.42
N ALA A 146 4.14 -0.83 -17.37
CA ALA A 146 3.82 0.59 -17.49
C ALA A 146 5.04 1.39 -18.01
N SER A 147 4.79 2.40 -18.83
CA SER A 147 5.83 3.29 -19.32
C SER A 147 6.37 4.19 -18.22
N TYR A 148 7.68 4.50 -18.27
CA TYR A 148 8.31 5.49 -17.40
C TYR A 148 9.39 6.28 -18.15
N GLY A 149 9.93 7.30 -17.48
CA GLY A 149 10.99 8.12 -18.02
C GLY A 149 10.49 9.34 -18.81
N GLY A 150 11.40 10.18 -19.19
CA GLY A 150 11.14 11.45 -19.84
C GLY A 150 12.22 12.48 -19.53
N ASN A 151 11.85 13.72 -19.33
CA ASN A 151 12.76 14.82 -19.07
C ASN A 151 12.30 15.80 -17.99
N ASN A 152 11.36 15.39 -17.16
CA ASN A 152 10.83 16.21 -16.06
C ASN A 152 11.36 15.74 -14.71
N ASP A 153 12.58 16.14 -14.36
CA ASP A 153 13.18 15.79 -13.06
C ASP A 153 12.44 16.38 -11.85
N ALA A 154 11.55 17.35 -12.07
CA ALA A 154 10.67 17.89 -11.03
C ALA A 154 9.31 17.18 -10.95
N ASP A 155 9.15 16.06 -11.65
CA ASP A 155 7.95 15.24 -11.59
C ASP A 155 7.55 14.89 -10.16
N ASN A 156 6.24 14.76 -9.93
CA ASN A 156 5.66 14.47 -8.62
C ASN A 156 4.64 13.34 -8.72
N SER A 157 5.06 12.16 -8.34
CA SER A 157 4.23 10.95 -8.26
C SER A 157 3.53 10.77 -6.91
N GLY A 158 3.63 11.76 -6.00
CA GLY A 158 2.91 11.77 -4.73
C GLY A 158 3.78 11.74 -3.47
N THR A 159 3.28 11.07 -2.43
CA THR A 159 3.91 11.01 -1.11
C THR A 159 3.83 9.61 -0.52
N LEU A 160 4.97 9.09 -0.08
CA LEU A 160 5.09 7.90 0.77
C LEU A 160 5.69 8.31 2.11
N ARG A 161 4.95 8.18 3.19
CA ARG A 161 5.42 8.55 4.52
C ARG A 161 4.91 7.58 5.58
N TYR A 162 5.83 7.05 6.41
CA TYR A 162 5.54 6.00 7.39
C TYR A 162 4.77 4.82 6.76
N VAL A 163 5.32 4.32 5.65
CA VAL A 163 4.83 3.15 4.93
C VAL A 163 5.78 1.99 5.17
N ARG A 164 5.24 0.84 5.54
CA ARG A 164 5.97 -0.40 5.66
C ARG A 164 5.41 -1.41 4.67
N VAL A 165 6.28 -1.97 3.82
CA VAL A 165 5.98 -3.09 2.93
C VAL A 165 6.65 -4.36 3.48
N GLU A 166 5.95 -5.47 3.46
CA GLU A 166 6.41 -6.72 4.05
C GLU A 166 6.20 -7.90 3.10
N TYR A 167 7.17 -8.81 3.02
CA TYR A 167 7.10 -10.09 2.29
C TYR A 167 6.94 -9.93 0.78
N THR A 168 7.50 -8.89 0.22
CA THR A 168 7.55 -8.60 -1.22
C THR A 168 8.58 -9.47 -1.93
N GLY A 169 8.78 -9.28 -3.24
CA GLY A 169 9.81 -9.96 -4.00
C GLY A 169 9.28 -11.09 -4.87
N PHE A 170 8.00 -11.02 -5.31
CA PHE A 170 7.46 -12.05 -6.20
C PHE A 170 8.25 -12.08 -7.51
N ALA A 171 8.80 -13.25 -7.84
CA ALA A 171 9.48 -13.48 -9.11
C ALA A 171 8.48 -13.91 -10.20
N PHE A 172 8.37 -13.11 -11.26
CA PHE A 172 7.55 -13.44 -12.43
C PHE A 172 8.29 -14.41 -13.35
N ASP A 173 9.59 -14.24 -13.48
CA ASP A 173 10.53 -15.13 -14.18
C ASP A 173 11.96 -14.88 -13.62
N GLU A 174 13.00 -15.38 -14.29
CA GLU A 174 14.40 -15.25 -13.86
C GLU A 174 14.99 -13.83 -14.08
N GLU A 175 14.29 -12.96 -14.81
CA GLU A 175 14.76 -11.61 -15.19
C GLU A 175 13.83 -10.49 -14.70
N HIS A 176 12.63 -10.85 -14.17
CA HIS A 176 11.62 -9.90 -13.70
C HIS A 176 11.16 -10.28 -12.30
N GLU A 177 11.72 -9.62 -11.34
CA GLU A 177 11.40 -9.77 -9.92
C GLU A 177 10.81 -8.48 -9.36
N ALA A 178 9.97 -8.61 -8.35
CA ALA A 178 9.37 -7.45 -7.72
C ALA A 178 10.13 -7.10 -6.44
N ASN A 179 10.39 -5.84 -6.24
CA ASN A 179 11.05 -5.31 -5.04
C ASN A 179 10.06 -4.94 -3.93
N GLY A 180 10.56 -4.37 -2.85
CA GLY A 180 9.75 -3.75 -1.84
C GLY A 180 9.01 -2.53 -2.39
N ILE A 181 9.76 -1.51 -2.76
CA ILE A 181 9.25 -0.31 -3.43
C ILE A 181 10.20 0.04 -4.57
N THR A 182 9.67 0.06 -5.79
CA THR A 182 10.43 0.39 -7.01
C THR A 182 10.04 1.75 -7.56
N PHE A 183 11.04 2.55 -7.93
CA PHE A 183 10.90 3.90 -8.46
C PHE A 183 11.43 3.96 -9.88
N TYR A 184 10.57 3.98 -10.88
CA TYR A 184 10.91 4.08 -12.29
C TYR A 184 10.81 5.53 -12.78
N GLY A 185 11.92 6.20 -13.01
CA GLY A 185 11.94 7.58 -13.51
C GLY A 185 11.20 8.58 -12.62
N VAL A 186 11.18 8.37 -11.29
CA VAL A 186 10.45 9.23 -10.34
C VAL A 186 11.22 10.51 -10.08
N GLY A 187 10.53 11.65 -10.14
CA GLY A 187 11.11 12.98 -9.99
C GLY A 187 11.22 13.48 -8.55
N ASN A 188 12.02 14.54 -8.37
CA ASN A 188 12.33 15.11 -7.05
C ASN A 188 11.17 15.92 -6.42
N GLY A 189 10.07 16.08 -7.12
CA GLY A 189 8.81 16.59 -6.55
C GLY A 189 8.07 15.56 -5.68
N THR A 190 8.44 14.29 -5.79
CA THR A 190 7.88 13.19 -5.00
C THR A 190 8.53 13.16 -3.61
N THR A 191 7.73 12.89 -2.58
CA THR A 191 8.19 12.78 -1.19
C THR A 191 8.24 11.31 -0.77
N VAL A 192 9.42 10.84 -0.28
CA VAL A 192 9.60 9.48 0.23
C VAL A 192 10.39 9.55 1.53
N GLU A 193 9.70 9.34 2.66
CA GLU A 193 10.30 9.47 4.00
C GLU A 193 9.74 8.42 4.98
N TYR A 194 10.60 7.91 5.86
CA TYR A 194 10.21 6.97 6.92
C TYR A 194 9.52 5.71 6.38
N CYS A 195 10.06 5.13 5.32
CA CYS A 195 9.55 3.90 4.73
C CYS A 195 10.42 2.71 5.14
N GLN A 196 9.81 1.53 5.23
CA GLN A 196 10.49 0.29 5.54
C GLN A 196 10.09 -0.79 4.54
N ALA A 197 11.10 -1.53 4.03
CA ALA A 197 10.94 -2.85 3.41
C ALA A 197 11.37 -3.93 4.41
N TYR A 198 10.58 -5.00 4.53
CA TYR A 198 10.80 -6.03 5.53
C TYR A 198 10.56 -7.43 4.95
N MET A 199 11.59 -8.27 5.02
CA MET A 199 11.57 -9.67 4.59
C MET A 199 11.10 -9.85 3.13
N GLY A 200 11.68 -9.08 2.21
CA GLY A 200 11.53 -9.30 0.76
C GLY A 200 12.42 -10.44 0.28
N SER A 201 12.06 -11.12 -0.81
CA SER A 201 12.93 -12.10 -1.46
C SER A 201 13.84 -11.49 -2.51
N ASP A 202 13.66 -10.20 -2.79
CA ASP A 202 14.46 -9.39 -3.67
C ASP A 202 14.81 -8.07 -2.98
N ASP A 203 15.09 -6.97 -3.72
CA ASP A 203 15.54 -5.72 -3.16
C ASP A 203 14.53 -5.07 -2.21
N GLY A 204 15.04 -4.34 -1.23
CA GLY A 204 14.22 -3.53 -0.37
C GLY A 204 13.65 -2.31 -1.08
N PHE A 205 14.51 -1.56 -1.76
CA PHE A 205 14.19 -0.37 -2.55
C PHE A 205 15.05 -0.33 -3.80
N GLU A 206 14.44 -0.06 -4.95
CA GLU A 206 15.16 0.04 -6.20
C GLU A 206 14.76 1.27 -7.02
N TRP A 207 15.76 1.86 -7.73
CA TRP A 207 15.58 3.06 -8.54
C TRP A 207 16.08 2.83 -9.98
N PHE A 208 15.17 2.90 -10.94
CA PHE A 208 15.45 2.94 -12.37
C PHE A 208 15.43 4.38 -12.85
N GLY A 209 16.58 5.05 -12.91
CA GLY A 209 16.66 6.46 -13.23
C GLY A 209 15.96 7.38 -12.25
N GLY A 210 15.64 8.58 -12.70
CA GLY A 210 14.93 9.56 -11.89
C GLY A 210 15.80 10.38 -10.95
N SER A 211 15.14 11.25 -10.19
CA SER A 211 15.78 12.23 -9.31
C SER A 211 15.13 12.33 -7.93
N VAL A 212 14.27 11.38 -7.58
CA VAL A 212 13.59 11.38 -6.29
C VAL A 212 14.58 11.38 -5.13
N ASN A 213 14.34 12.24 -4.14
CA ASN A 213 15.11 12.26 -2.91
C ASN A 213 14.38 11.46 -1.84
N VAL A 214 15.12 10.66 -1.09
CA VAL A 214 14.56 9.79 -0.05
C VAL A 214 15.24 10.06 1.28
N LYS A 215 14.54 9.77 2.40
CA LYS A 215 15.11 9.91 3.75
C LYS A 215 14.53 8.88 4.69
N TYR A 216 15.34 8.45 5.64
CA TYR A 216 14.91 7.58 6.74
C TYR A 216 14.29 6.27 6.23
N LEU A 217 14.92 5.65 5.24
CA LEU A 217 14.56 4.34 4.74
C LEU A 217 15.20 3.25 5.61
N VAL A 218 14.48 2.17 5.79
CA VAL A 218 14.96 0.99 6.51
C VAL A 218 14.67 -0.24 5.66
N SER A 219 15.72 -0.98 5.29
CA SER A 219 15.57 -2.34 4.73
C SER A 219 15.97 -3.35 5.81
N THR A 220 15.19 -4.40 5.97
CA THR A 220 15.40 -5.43 7.00
C THR A 220 15.12 -6.80 6.42
N ASP A 221 16.14 -7.67 6.40
CA ASP A 221 16.03 -9.06 5.95
C ASP A 221 15.45 -9.20 4.51
N CYS A 222 15.76 -8.26 3.62
CA CYS A 222 15.58 -8.43 2.19
C CYS A 222 16.73 -9.28 1.64
N SER A 223 16.45 -10.15 0.66
CA SER A 223 17.38 -11.25 0.31
C SER A 223 18.43 -10.86 -0.70
N ASP A 224 18.19 -9.86 -1.55
CA ASP A 224 19.21 -9.28 -2.43
C ASP A 224 19.71 -7.96 -1.86
N ASP A 225 19.58 -6.84 -2.52
CA ASP A 225 20.09 -5.58 -2.04
C ASP A 225 19.11 -4.84 -1.11
N SER A 226 19.64 -4.13 -0.14
CA SER A 226 18.84 -3.22 0.68
C SER A 226 18.39 -2.00 -0.11
N PHE A 227 19.26 -1.53 -1.00
CA PHE A 227 19.08 -0.35 -1.84
C PHE A 227 19.83 -0.58 -3.15
N ASP A 228 19.15 -0.75 -4.25
CA ASP A 228 19.72 -0.80 -5.58
C ASP A 228 19.36 0.45 -6.42
N TRP A 229 20.26 0.89 -7.26
CA TRP A 229 20.00 1.98 -8.20
C TRP A 229 20.70 1.76 -9.52
N THR A 230 19.97 2.00 -10.57
CA THR A 230 20.39 1.82 -11.93
C THR A 230 19.94 2.99 -12.82
N GLU A 231 20.16 2.91 -14.11
CA GLU A 231 19.65 3.85 -15.12
C GLU A 231 19.91 5.34 -14.85
N GLY A 232 20.96 5.65 -14.10
CA GLY A 232 21.39 7.02 -13.88
C GLY A 232 20.58 7.79 -12.85
N TRP A 233 19.94 7.10 -11.87
CA TRP A 233 19.35 7.81 -10.73
C TRP A 233 20.34 8.78 -10.09
N ASN A 234 19.90 10.02 -9.85
CA ASN A 234 20.73 11.10 -9.32
C ASN A 234 20.12 11.79 -8.09
N GLY A 235 19.16 11.17 -7.46
CA GLY A 235 18.56 11.64 -6.20
C GLY A 235 19.53 11.60 -5.02
N LYS A 236 19.00 11.79 -3.82
CA LYS A 236 19.74 11.74 -2.55
C LYS A 236 19.04 10.74 -1.62
N ALA A 237 19.83 9.96 -0.88
CA ALA A 237 19.40 9.04 0.15
C ALA A 237 20.07 9.37 1.49
#